data_72bc1d3e93839efda5576d0a7987caee
#
_entry.id   72bc1d3e93839efda5576d0a7987caee
#
_cell.length_a   1.000
_cell.length_b   1.000
_cell.length_c   1.000
_cell.angle_alpha   90.00
_cell.angle_beta   90.00
_cell.angle_gamma   90.00
#
_symmetry.space_group_name_H-M   'P 1'
#
loop_
_entity.id
_entity.type
_entity.pdbx_description
1 polymer ?
#
loop_
_entity_poly.entity_id
_entity_poly.type
_entity_poly.pdbx_seq_one_letter_code
_entity_poly.pdbx_strand_id
1 'polypeptide(L)'
;MPAWAKANPTPRTAARRGAVAALALLLGLVVCLPAAARIDNSKNRDNPTNVASPWTEDLAREVGIIEKVNSPIPNDITLIDESGQSVELGSFFRSDRPVIINLGYSRCPSICIAMRILLDTTLPDVVLNMGEDFIVLNVSIDPQETAEVSAEMQETTLAELKEAGVDVSAKGWRFLTGTPEAIKALTDAVGYRYMYIKPQNEYGHPGVLVLADGEGVVKRYLSGTAYSGRTLRLSIVETSQGKVGSLFDQAFVTCFVWDAEANNYTATASFIMMLGGGVTILFVAGLVWAGFAYEKRRRQLQGDTHKAMPNPA
;
A
#
# COMPACT_ATOMS: atom_id res chain seq x y z
N MET A 1 -18.59 -53.58 -62.80
CA MET A 1 -17.93 -53.13 -61.61
C MET A 1 -18.04 -51.62 -61.48
N PRO A 2 -18.82 -51.07 -60.56
CA PRO A 2 -19.02 -49.61 -60.47
C PRO A 2 -17.93 -48.96 -59.59
N ALA A 3 -17.32 -47.91 -60.12
CA ALA A 3 -16.36 -47.07 -59.43
C ALA A 3 -17.07 -46.17 -58.41
N TRP A 4 -16.66 -46.23 -57.16
CA TRP A 4 -17.16 -45.40 -56.09
C TRP A 4 -16.60 -43.98 -56.21
N ALA A 5 -17.48 -43.03 -56.48
CA ALA A 5 -17.18 -41.62 -56.54
C ALA A 5 -16.72 -41.12 -55.18
N LYS A 6 -15.48 -40.64 -55.08
CA LYS A 6 -14.97 -39.92 -53.91
C LYS A 6 -15.75 -38.61 -53.80
N ALA A 7 -16.62 -38.54 -52.80
CA ALA A 7 -17.32 -37.29 -52.45
C ALA A 7 -16.32 -36.27 -51.95
N ASN A 8 -16.10 -35.21 -52.70
CA ASN A 8 -15.36 -34.05 -52.22
C ASN A 8 -16.13 -33.36 -51.08
N PRO A 9 -15.49 -33.05 -49.96
CA PRO A 9 -16.14 -32.35 -48.87
C PRO A 9 -16.58 -30.97 -49.34
N THR A 10 -17.86 -30.64 -49.12
CA THR A 10 -18.43 -29.36 -49.44
C THR A 10 -17.72 -28.22 -48.68
N PRO A 11 -17.54 -27.03 -49.25
CA PRO A 11 -16.80 -25.90 -48.63
C PRO A 11 -17.35 -25.47 -47.25
N ARG A 12 -18.57 -25.91 -46.93
CA ARG A 12 -19.21 -25.63 -45.61
C ARG A 12 -18.64 -26.43 -44.44
N THR A 13 -18.07 -27.60 -44.67
CA THR A 13 -17.46 -28.44 -43.62
C THR A 13 -16.02 -27.99 -43.31
N ALA A 14 -15.30 -27.44 -44.29
CA ALA A 14 -13.96 -26.90 -44.10
C ALA A 14 -13.97 -25.60 -43.26
N ALA A 15 -14.92 -24.70 -43.48
CA ALA A 15 -15.07 -23.45 -42.70
C ALA A 15 -15.43 -23.70 -41.22
N ARG A 16 -16.25 -24.72 -40.94
CA ARG A 16 -16.58 -25.10 -39.55
C ARG A 16 -15.39 -25.72 -38.80
N ARG A 17 -14.57 -26.51 -39.48
CA ARG A 17 -13.36 -27.10 -38.87
C ARG A 17 -12.30 -26.07 -38.60
N GLY A 18 -12.15 -25.05 -39.47
CA GLY A 18 -11.25 -23.93 -39.28
C GLY A 18 -11.62 -23.04 -38.07
N ALA A 19 -12.92 -22.76 -37.92
CA ALA A 19 -13.41 -21.94 -36.81
C ALA A 19 -13.25 -22.62 -35.42
N VAL A 20 -13.49 -23.94 -35.38
CA VAL A 20 -13.29 -24.71 -34.14
C VAL A 20 -11.81 -24.86 -33.79
N ALA A 21 -10.93 -25.04 -34.78
CA ALA A 21 -9.48 -25.11 -34.57
C ALA A 21 -8.90 -23.76 -34.15
N ALA A 22 -9.37 -22.64 -34.69
CA ALA A 22 -8.96 -21.29 -34.27
C ALA A 22 -9.43 -20.97 -32.84
N LEU A 23 -10.62 -21.43 -32.45
CA LEU A 23 -11.14 -21.27 -31.09
C LEU A 23 -10.36 -22.10 -30.07
N ALA A 24 -9.95 -23.32 -30.42
CA ALA A 24 -9.13 -24.18 -29.57
C ALA A 24 -7.70 -23.63 -29.41
N LEU A 25 -7.11 -23.02 -30.43
CA LEU A 25 -5.82 -22.35 -30.38
C LEU A 25 -5.85 -21.10 -29.52
N LEU A 26 -6.91 -20.27 -29.60
CA LEU A 26 -7.10 -19.10 -28.74
C LEU A 26 -7.33 -19.48 -27.27
N LEU A 27 -8.08 -20.54 -26.98
CA LEU A 27 -8.25 -21.05 -25.63
C LEU A 27 -6.95 -21.65 -25.06
N GLY A 28 -6.12 -22.28 -25.90
CA GLY A 28 -4.81 -22.80 -25.49
C GLY A 28 -3.80 -21.69 -25.18
N LEU A 29 -3.87 -20.54 -25.87
CA LEU A 29 -2.98 -19.40 -25.63
C LEU A 29 -3.29 -18.67 -24.31
N VAL A 30 -4.54 -18.66 -23.86
CA VAL A 30 -4.96 -18.00 -22.61
C VAL A 30 -4.56 -18.84 -21.37
N VAL A 31 -4.39 -20.14 -21.51
CA VAL A 31 -4.01 -21.04 -20.41
C VAL A 31 -2.49 -21.11 -20.19
N CYS A 32 -1.67 -20.71 -21.19
CA CYS A 32 -0.21 -20.79 -21.13
C CYS A 32 0.51 -19.52 -20.65
N LEU A 33 -0.20 -18.49 -20.13
CA LEU A 33 0.42 -17.29 -19.60
C LEU A 33 0.19 -17.17 -18.09
N PRO A 34 0.81 -18.00 -17.28
CA PRO A 34 1.16 -17.51 -15.96
C PRO A 34 2.33 -18.28 -15.32
N ALA A 35 3.50 -18.10 -15.73
CA ALA A 35 4.60 -18.65 -14.93
C ALA A 35 5.86 -17.77 -14.93
N ALA A 36 5.85 -16.63 -15.61
CA ALA A 36 7.05 -15.83 -15.80
C ALA A 36 7.12 -14.53 -15.00
N ALA A 37 6.19 -14.29 -14.10
CA ALA A 37 6.29 -13.13 -13.20
C ALA A 37 6.50 -13.58 -11.74
N ARG A 38 7.38 -14.54 -11.50
CA ARG A 38 8.17 -14.48 -10.28
C ARG A 38 9.18 -13.37 -10.51
N ILE A 39 8.87 -12.19 -10.03
CA ILE A 39 9.87 -11.15 -9.79
C ILE A 39 10.84 -11.80 -8.82
N ASP A 40 11.98 -12.23 -9.35
CA ASP A 40 13.07 -12.75 -8.55
C ASP A 40 13.64 -11.59 -7.73
N ASN A 41 13.11 -11.44 -6.53
CA ASN A 41 13.54 -10.43 -5.57
C ASN A 41 14.91 -10.78 -4.95
N SER A 42 15.54 -11.88 -5.39
CA SER A 42 16.88 -12.28 -4.93
C SER A 42 17.94 -11.26 -5.38
N LYS A 43 17.73 -10.56 -6.50
CA LYS A 43 18.65 -9.53 -6.99
C LYS A 43 18.65 -8.23 -6.18
N ASN A 44 17.69 -8.03 -5.30
CA ASN A 44 17.69 -6.86 -4.43
C ASN A 44 18.48 -7.06 -3.12
N ARG A 45 19.03 -8.26 -2.89
CA ARG A 45 19.94 -8.52 -1.76
C ARG A 45 21.37 -8.04 -2.02
N ASP A 46 21.70 -7.77 -3.28
CA ASP A 46 23.05 -7.30 -3.68
C ASP A 46 23.09 -5.78 -3.93
N ASN A 47 22.08 -5.04 -3.42
CA ASN A 47 22.11 -3.58 -3.50
C ASN A 47 23.26 -3.06 -2.61
N PRO A 48 24.28 -2.36 -3.18
CA PRO A 48 25.45 -1.88 -2.44
C PRO A 48 25.14 -0.76 -1.43
N THR A 49 23.88 -0.50 -1.14
CA THR A 49 23.46 0.33 0.01
C THR A 49 23.46 -0.44 1.34
N ASN A 50 23.95 -1.67 1.39
CA ASN A 50 24.46 -2.25 2.62
C ASN A 50 25.78 -1.51 2.96
N VAL A 51 25.65 -0.24 3.34
CA VAL A 51 26.64 0.42 4.18
C VAL A 51 26.73 -0.50 5.38
N ALA A 52 27.86 -1.17 5.55
CA ALA A 52 28.11 -2.00 6.72
C ALA A 52 27.70 -1.17 7.93
N SER A 53 26.58 -1.54 8.55
CA SER A 53 26.10 -0.86 9.74
C SER A 53 27.25 -0.87 10.72
N PRO A 54 27.68 0.25 11.30
CA PRO A 54 28.71 0.27 12.33
C PRO A 54 28.29 -0.48 13.60
N TRP A 55 27.15 -1.12 13.55
CA TRP A 55 26.53 -1.88 14.62
C TRP A 55 27.19 -3.24 14.73
N THR A 56 27.70 -3.55 15.91
CA THR A 56 28.08 -4.93 16.23
C THR A 56 26.84 -5.81 16.19
N GLU A 57 27.01 -7.12 15.93
CA GLU A 57 25.87 -8.06 15.89
C GLU A 57 25.02 -8.02 17.19
N ASP A 58 25.64 -7.74 18.32
CA ASP A 58 24.96 -7.62 19.62
C ASP A 58 24.08 -6.38 19.68
N LEU A 59 24.53 -5.23 19.15
CA LEU A 59 23.75 -4.02 19.03
C LEU A 59 22.54 -4.23 18.11
N ALA A 60 22.72 -4.92 17.00
CA ALA A 60 21.64 -5.23 16.06
C ALA A 60 20.56 -6.13 16.66
N ARG A 61 20.86 -6.90 17.69
CA ARG A 61 19.88 -7.73 18.42
C ARG A 61 19.06 -6.93 19.43
N GLU A 62 19.62 -5.86 19.99
CA GLU A 62 18.97 -5.04 21.00
C GLU A 62 18.14 -3.89 20.42
N VAL A 63 18.43 -3.49 19.19
CA VAL A 63 17.72 -2.42 18.47
C VAL A 63 16.79 -3.03 17.41
N GLY A 64 15.54 -2.57 17.35
CA GLY A 64 14.60 -3.06 16.34
C GLY A 64 13.15 -2.92 16.75
N ILE A 65 12.26 -3.59 16.01
CA ILE A 65 10.83 -3.61 16.28
C ILE A 65 10.38 -5.03 16.61
N ILE A 66 9.57 -5.15 17.66
CA ILE A 66 8.71 -6.31 17.91
C ILE A 66 7.29 -5.85 17.60
N GLU A 67 6.80 -6.17 16.44
CA GLU A 67 5.48 -5.70 16.00
C GLU A 67 4.37 -6.14 16.96
N LYS A 68 3.59 -5.17 17.43
CA LYS A 68 2.46 -5.35 18.34
C LYS A 68 1.15 -4.92 17.66
N VAL A 69 0.92 -5.45 16.48
CA VAL A 69 -0.31 -5.16 15.72
C VAL A 69 -1.53 -5.56 16.53
N ASN A 70 -2.57 -4.71 16.51
CA ASN A 70 -3.80 -4.82 17.28
C ASN A 70 -3.64 -4.69 18.81
N SER A 71 -2.49 -4.21 19.29
CA SER A 71 -2.31 -3.87 20.70
C SER A 71 -2.67 -2.40 20.97
N PRO A 72 -3.35 -2.09 22.08
CA PRO A 72 -3.66 -0.72 22.44
C PRO A 72 -2.41 -0.02 23.00
N ILE A 73 -2.29 1.27 22.69
CA ILE A 73 -1.32 2.18 23.31
C ILE A 73 -2.00 2.80 24.54
N PRO A 74 -1.36 2.79 25.73
CA PRO A 74 -1.94 3.41 26.93
C PRO A 74 -2.23 4.90 26.74
N ASN A 75 -3.44 5.32 27.07
CA ASN A 75 -3.90 6.70 26.90
C ASN A 75 -3.32 7.67 27.95
N ASP A 76 -2.94 7.15 29.10
CA ASP A 76 -2.49 7.88 30.30
C ASP A 76 -0.99 8.20 30.28
N ILE A 77 -0.28 7.85 29.20
CA ILE A 77 1.12 8.26 29.03
C ILE A 77 1.18 9.78 28.93
N THR A 78 1.84 10.43 29.87
CA THR A 78 2.01 11.88 29.92
C THR A 78 3.32 12.29 29.26
N LEU A 79 3.21 13.10 28.19
CA LEU A 79 4.31 13.70 27.45
C LEU A 79 4.32 15.21 27.66
N ILE A 80 5.33 15.89 27.14
CA ILE A 80 5.48 17.36 27.17
C ILE A 80 5.45 17.84 25.73
N ASP A 81 4.56 18.78 25.43
CA ASP A 81 4.44 19.34 24.11
C ASP A 81 5.43 20.50 23.85
N GLU A 82 5.40 21.06 22.64
CA GLU A 82 6.28 22.13 22.18
C GLU A 82 6.12 23.42 22.97
N SER A 83 5.00 23.59 23.68
CA SER A 83 4.77 24.75 24.56
C SER A 83 5.24 24.52 25.99
N GLY A 84 5.78 23.35 26.29
CA GLY A 84 6.18 22.92 27.64
C GLY A 84 5.03 22.45 28.52
N GLN A 85 3.84 22.22 27.94
CA GLN A 85 2.69 21.72 28.69
C GLN A 85 2.65 20.19 28.71
N SER A 86 2.22 19.65 29.86
CA SER A 86 1.96 18.22 29.98
C SER A 86 0.69 17.86 29.22
N VAL A 87 0.79 16.87 28.35
CA VAL A 87 -0.32 16.34 27.53
C VAL A 87 -0.41 14.82 27.67
N GLU A 88 -1.61 14.30 27.82
CA GLU A 88 -1.84 12.86 27.76
C GLU A 88 -1.84 12.40 26.31
N LEU A 89 -1.18 11.29 26.01
CA LEU A 89 -1.11 10.70 24.67
C LEU A 89 -2.49 10.39 24.11
N GLY A 90 -3.42 9.94 24.99
CA GLY A 90 -4.82 9.68 24.63
C GLY A 90 -5.56 10.89 24.06
N SER A 91 -5.12 12.13 24.35
CA SER A 91 -5.75 13.34 23.80
C SER A 91 -5.55 13.48 22.28
N PHE A 92 -4.57 12.79 21.70
CA PHE A 92 -4.32 12.77 20.28
C PHE A 92 -5.14 11.70 19.55
N PHE A 93 -5.62 10.68 20.27
CA PHE A 93 -6.44 9.62 19.70
C PHE A 93 -7.89 10.09 19.58
N ARG A 94 -8.35 10.21 18.35
CA ARG A 94 -9.70 10.58 18.00
C ARG A 94 -10.27 9.53 17.06
N SER A 95 -11.46 9.09 17.30
CA SER A 95 -12.11 8.01 16.54
C SER A 95 -12.26 8.28 15.03
N ASP A 96 -12.07 9.53 14.61
CA ASP A 96 -12.25 9.96 13.22
C ASP A 96 -10.97 9.95 12.38
N ARG A 97 -9.77 9.86 12.99
CA ARG A 97 -8.51 9.93 12.26
C ARG A 97 -7.39 9.08 12.87
N PRO A 98 -6.50 8.51 12.03
CA PRO A 98 -5.32 7.79 12.50
C PRO A 98 -4.20 8.73 12.95
N VAL A 99 -3.29 8.15 13.72
CA VAL A 99 -2.09 8.80 14.24
C VAL A 99 -0.85 8.08 13.74
N ILE A 100 0.08 8.82 13.17
CA ILE A 100 1.41 8.33 12.82
C ILE A 100 2.36 8.70 13.95
N ILE A 101 3.02 7.74 14.55
CA ILE A 101 4.01 7.94 15.60
C ILE A 101 5.39 7.68 15.01
N ASN A 102 6.23 8.72 15.03
CA ASN A 102 7.65 8.66 14.68
C ASN A 102 8.48 8.82 15.96
N LEU A 103 9.25 7.79 16.27
CA LEU A 103 10.13 7.76 17.46
C LEU A 103 11.57 8.05 17.01
N GLY A 104 12.15 9.08 17.58
CA GLY A 104 13.49 9.52 17.23
C GLY A 104 13.98 10.60 18.19
N TYR A 105 15.01 11.35 17.85
CA TYR A 105 15.50 12.48 18.63
C TYR A 105 16.18 13.51 17.73
N SER A 106 16.14 14.78 18.11
CA SER A 106 16.55 15.91 17.25
C SER A 106 18.03 15.91 16.89
N ARG A 107 18.89 15.45 17.81
CA ARG A 107 20.35 15.39 17.61
C ARG A 107 20.84 14.17 16.84
N CYS A 108 19.93 13.32 16.33
CA CYS A 108 20.28 12.13 15.54
C CYS A 108 20.93 12.53 14.21
N PRO A 109 22.18 12.11 13.95
CA PRO A 109 22.90 12.57 12.75
C PRO A 109 22.54 11.80 11.48
N SER A 110 21.69 10.77 11.55
CA SER A 110 21.48 9.86 10.44
C SER A 110 20.02 9.49 10.20
N ILE A 111 19.48 8.50 10.93
CA ILE A 111 18.20 7.88 10.59
C ILE A 111 16.99 8.81 10.83
N CYS A 112 17.02 9.66 11.86
CA CYS A 112 15.94 10.60 12.12
C CYS A 112 15.85 11.66 11.03
N ILE A 113 16.99 12.15 10.55
CA ILE A 113 17.04 13.06 9.40
C ILE A 113 16.49 12.36 8.16
N ALA A 114 16.90 11.11 7.91
CA ALA A 114 16.40 10.34 6.77
C ALA A 114 14.89 10.11 6.85
N MET A 115 14.35 9.80 8.04
CA MET A 115 12.90 9.63 8.25
C MET A 115 12.13 10.94 8.05
N ARG A 116 12.69 12.07 8.51
CA ARG A 116 12.09 13.39 8.27
C ARG A 116 12.09 13.72 6.78
N ILE A 117 13.23 13.61 6.10
CA ILE A 117 13.32 13.84 4.65
C ILE A 117 12.36 12.93 3.89
N LEU A 118 12.22 11.66 4.30
CA LEU A 118 11.28 10.74 3.68
C LEU A 118 9.83 11.23 3.83
N LEU A 119 9.43 11.65 5.03
CA LEU A 119 8.11 12.24 5.24
C LEU A 119 7.92 13.50 4.40
N ASP A 120 8.87 14.44 4.43
CA ASP A 120 8.83 15.69 3.66
C ASP A 120 8.67 15.44 2.15
N THR A 121 9.35 14.41 1.63
CA THR A 121 9.29 14.06 0.20
C THR A 121 8.08 13.23 -0.18
N THR A 122 7.49 12.48 0.75
CA THR A 122 6.31 11.63 0.46
C THR A 122 4.98 12.31 0.75
N LEU A 123 4.93 13.25 1.71
CA LEU A 123 3.70 13.94 2.10
C LEU A 123 3.01 14.69 0.95
N PRO A 124 3.70 15.35 0.01
CA PRO A 124 3.05 15.98 -1.14
C PRO A 124 2.21 14.99 -1.97
N ASP A 125 2.62 13.72 -2.05
CA ASP A 125 1.92 12.68 -2.80
C ASP A 125 0.79 12.01 -2.01
N VAL A 126 0.69 12.28 -0.70
CA VAL A 126 -0.33 11.65 0.17
C VAL A 126 -1.72 12.18 -0.14
N VAL A 127 -1.87 13.45 -0.55
CA VAL A 127 -3.15 14.06 -0.95
C VAL A 127 -4.25 13.87 0.13
N LEU A 128 -3.88 13.94 1.40
CA LEU A 128 -4.73 13.95 2.58
C LEU A 128 -4.34 15.16 3.43
N ASN A 129 -5.29 15.72 4.16
CA ASN A 129 -5.08 16.92 4.97
C ASN A 129 -4.49 16.55 6.34
N MET A 130 -3.20 16.82 6.53
CA MET A 130 -2.58 16.65 7.84
C MET A 130 -3.20 17.61 8.86
N GLY A 131 -3.58 17.05 10.01
CA GLY A 131 -4.32 17.79 11.05
C GLY A 131 -5.82 17.51 11.04
N GLU A 132 -6.40 17.18 9.89
CA GLU A 132 -7.80 16.81 9.71
C GLU A 132 -7.96 15.30 9.49
N ASP A 133 -7.36 14.76 8.42
CA ASP A 133 -7.47 13.36 8.05
C ASP A 133 -6.52 12.45 8.86
N PHE A 134 -5.38 12.96 9.27
CA PHE A 134 -4.39 12.27 10.12
C PHE A 134 -3.50 13.27 10.82
N ILE A 135 -2.75 12.81 11.84
CA ILE A 135 -1.70 13.60 12.49
C ILE A 135 -0.40 12.81 12.59
N VAL A 136 0.70 13.53 12.73
CA VAL A 136 2.02 12.97 12.99
C VAL A 136 2.48 13.41 14.38
N LEU A 137 2.91 12.46 15.20
CA LEU A 137 3.55 12.70 16.49
C LEU A 137 5.02 12.31 16.38
N ASN A 138 5.91 13.26 16.37
CA ASN A 138 7.33 13.03 16.64
C ASN A 138 7.52 12.98 18.16
N VAL A 139 7.93 11.83 18.69
CA VAL A 139 8.19 11.68 20.11
C VAL A 139 9.67 11.40 20.32
N SER A 140 10.31 12.27 21.09
CA SER A 140 11.72 12.10 21.42
C SER A 140 11.95 10.89 22.32
N ILE A 141 12.93 10.07 21.94
CA ILE A 141 13.43 8.97 22.77
C ILE A 141 14.60 9.42 23.67
N ASP A 142 15.06 10.66 23.53
CA ASP A 142 16.08 11.25 24.39
C ASP A 142 15.42 12.03 25.52
N PRO A 143 15.49 11.54 26.78
CA PRO A 143 14.86 12.22 27.91
C PRO A 143 15.57 13.55 28.30
N GLN A 144 16.67 13.88 27.64
CA GLN A 144 17.37 15.16 27.81
C GLN A 144 16.87 16.23 26.83
N GLU A 145 16.05 15.88 25.85
CA GLU A 145 15.45 16.87 24.94
C GLU A 145 14.39 17.69 25.67
N THR A 146 14.41 18.98 25.42
CA THR A 146 13.51 19.94 26.05
C THR A 146 12.40 20.39 25.10
N ALA A 147 11.35 21.00 25.64
CA ALA A 147 10.26 21.55 24.87
C ALA A 147 10.73 22.62 23.86
N GLU A 148 11.75 23.40 24.23
CA GLU A 148 12.31 24.41 23.34
C GLU A 148 12.94 23.80 22.08
N VAL A 149 13.67 22.68 22.23
CA VAL A 149 14.25 21.93 21.10
C VAL A 149 13.13 21.36 20.23
N SER A 150 12.06 20.85 20.84
CA SER A 150 10.89 20.37 20.12
C SER A 150 10.17 21.46 19.35
N ALA A 151 10.04 22.66 19.92
CA ALA A 151 9.45 23.82 19.26
C ALA A 151 10.27 24.29 18.05
N GLU A 152 11.60 24.40 18.20
CA GLU A 152 12.50 24.74 17.08
C GLU A 152 12.43 23.73 15.94
N MET A 153 12.39 22.43 16.29
CA MET A 153 12.27 21.35 15.31
C MET A 153 10.93 21.41 14.59
N GLN A 154 9.84 21.67 15.31
CA GLN A 154 8.50 21.85 14.70
C GLN A 154 8.51 23.02 13.73
N GLU A 155 9.00 24.20 14.14
CA GLU A 155 9.05 25.39 13.30
C GLU A 155 9.84 25.14 12.01
N THR A 156 11.02 24.54 12.14
CA THR A 156 11.88 24.19 10.99
C THR A 156 11.16 23.22 10.04
N THR A 157 10.56 22.15 10.57
CA THR A 157 9.87 21.16 9.76
C THR A 157 8.66 21.75 9.02
N LEU A 158 7.87 22.56 9.70
CA LEU A 158 6.72 23.21 9.07
C LEU A 158 7.13 24.23 7.99
N ALA A 159 8.25 24.94 8.17
CA ALA A 159 8.80 25.83 7.16
C ALA A 159 9.25 25.06 5.92
N GLU A 160 9.98 23.95 6.08
CA GLU A 160 10.43 23.08 4.99
C GLU A 160 9.25 22.48 4.20
N LEU A 161 8.21 22.00 4.89
CA LEU A 161 6.99 21.53 4.24
C LEU A 161 6.29 22.59 3.43
N LYS A 162 6.19 23.79 3.97
CA LYS A 162 5.60 24.93 3.27
C LYS A 162 6.37 25.28 1.99
N GLU A 163 7.71 25.25 2.04
CA GLU A 163 8.56 25.41 0.85
C GLU A 163 8.34 24.29 -0.18
N ALA A 164 8.06 23.06 0.29
CA ALA A 164 7.69 21.92 -0.55
C ALA A 164 6.25 21.97 -1.08
N GLY A 165 5.48 23.03 -0.73
CA GLY A 165 4.09 23.19 -1.18
C GLY A 165 3.05 22.45 -0.34
N VAL A 166 3.43 21.92 0.83
CA VAL A 166 2.52 21.24 1.76
C VAL A 166 2.14 22.23 2.88
N ASP A 167 0.88 22.65 2.91
CA ASP A 167 0.38 23.53 3.98
C ASP A 167 -0.10 22.68 5.16
N VAL A 168 0.66 22.72 6.25
CA VAL A 168 0.39 21.97 7.47
C VAL A 168 0.30 22.90 8.66
N SER A 169 -0.77 22.79 9.41
CA SER A 169 -0.88 23.49 10.68
C SER A 169 0.00 22.81 11.75
N ALA A 170 0.48 23.58 12.74
CA ALA A 170 1.21 23.07 13.90
C ALA A 170 0.45 21.96 14.68
N LYS A 171 -0.87 21.89 14.52
CA LYS A 171 -1.71 20.83 15.12
C LYS A 171 -1.63 19.50 14.38
N GLY A 172 -1.20 19.51 13.12
CA GLY A 172 -1.09 18.32 12.28
C GLY A 172 0.20 17.55 12.50
N TRP A 173 1.27 18.24 12.89
CA TRP A 173 2.56 17.62 13.20
C TRP A 173 3.08 18.13 14.54
N ARG A 174 3.02 17.26 15.55
CA ARG A 174 3.40 17.58 16.93
C ARG A 174 4.76 17.00 17.27
N PHE A 175 5.51 17.71 18.07
CA PHE A 175 6.83 17.33 18.54
C PHE A 175 6.81 17.26 20.06
N LEU A 176 6.96 16.06 20.59
CA LEU A 176 6.74 15.74 22.00
C LEU A 176 8.03 15.24 22.65
N THR A 177 8.24 15.60 23.90
CA THR A 177 9.28 15.04 24.76
C THR A 177 8.63 14.33 25.94
N GLY A 178 9.44 13.68 26.78
CA GLY A 178 8.89 12.99 27.94
C GLY A 178 9.94 12.58 28.96
N THR A 179 9.46 12.17 30.13
CA THR A 179 10.34 11.54 31.13
C THR A 179 10.82 10.17 30.65
N PRO A 180 11.93 9.64 31.19
CA PRO A 180 12.39 8.29 30.87
C PRO A 180 11.28 7.23 30.98
N GLU A 181 10.43 7.35 32.00
CA GLU A 181 9.33 6.43 32.27
C GLU A 181 8.25 6.50 31.21
N ALA A 182 7.86 7.72 30.79
CA ALA A 182 6.86 7.96 29.75
C ALA A 182 7.35 7.46 28.39
N ILE A 183 8.60 7.78 28.03
CA ILE A 183 9.25 7.30 26.81
C ILE A 183 9.28 5.76 26.79
N LYS A 184 9.70 5.15 27.91
CA LYS A 184 9.73 3.70 28.02
C LYS A 184 8.35 3.07 27.90
N ALA A 185 7.35 3.64 28.54
CA ALA A 185 5.97 3.13 28.46
C ALA A 185 5.46 3.14 27.01
N LEU A 186 5.71 4.23 26.26
CA LEU A 186 5.32 4.32 24.86
C LEU A 186 6.11 3.33 24.00
N THR A 187 7.43 3.28 24.12
CA THR A 187 8.28 2.40 23.31
C THR A 187 7.99 0.94 23.59
N ASP A 188 7.74 0.57 24.84
CA ASP A 188 7.28 -0.78 25.21
C ASP A 188 5.91 -1.07 24.57
N ALA A 189 4.96 -0.14 24.65
CA ALA A 189 3.61 -0.35 24.09
C ALA A 189 3.62 -0.62 22.58
N VAL A 190 4.48 0.07 21.83
CA VAL A 190 4.60 -0.11 20.38
C VAL A 190 5.71 -1.08 19.96
N GLY A 191 6.37 -1.74 20.92
CA GLY A 191 7.43 -2.71 20.66
C GLY A 191 8.70 -2.14 20.04
N TYR A 192 8.97 -0.85 20.28
CA TYR A 192 10.14 -0.12 19.77
C TYR A 192 11.32 -0.29 20.70
N ARG A 193 12.40 -0.92 20.23
CA ARG A 193 13.62 -1.17 21.01
C ARG A 193 14.74 -0.26 20.54
N TYR A 194 15.32 0.47 21.46
CA TYR A 194 16.44 1.39 21.23
C TYR A 194 17.43 1.29 22.40
N MET A 195 18.64 1.75 22.19
CA MET A 195 19.67 1.76 23.21
C MET A 195 20.59 2.97 23.12
N TYR A 196 21.07 3.43 24.26
CA TYR A 196 22.06 4.51 24.32
C TYR A 196 23.47 3.97 24.13
N ILE A 197 24.20 4.53 23.18
CA ILE A 197 25.57 4.14 22.79
C ILE A 197 26.54 5.17 23.37
N LYS A 198 27.04 4.91 24.59
CA LYS A 198 27.89 5.83 25.34
C LYS A 198 29.07 6.41 24.55
N PRO A 199 29.88 5.61 23.80
CA PRO A 199 31.05 6.14 23.09
C PRO A 199 30.73 7.22 22.06
N GLN A 200 29.54 7.13 21.41
CA GLN A 200 29.09 8.09 20.40
C GLN A 200 28.19 9.20 20.97
N ASN A 201 27.73 9.05 22.22
CA ASN A 201 26.69 9.91 22.83
C ASN A 201 25.42 9.97 21.96
N GLU A 202 24.99 8.83 21.41
CA GLU A 202 23.89 8.68 20.49
C GLU A 202 22.96 7.55 20.91
N TYR A 203 21.71 7.57 20.40
CA TYR A 203 20.79 6.44 20.54
C TYR A 203 20.77 5.64 19.24
N GLY A 204 21.03 4.33 19.38
CA GLY A 204 20.74 3.37 18.34
C GLY A 204 19.26 3.05 18.33
N HIS A 205 18.58 3.28 17.20
CA HIS A 205 17.15 3.05 17.06
C HIS A 205 16.76 2.68 15.63
N PRO A 206 15.65 1.95 15.43
CA PRO A 206 15.17 1.63 14.08
C PRO A 206 14.49 2.84 13.43
N GLY A 207 14.54 2.91 12.09
CA GLY A 207 13.73 3.84 11.30
C GLY A 207 12.38 3.21 10.99
N VAL A 208 11.35 3.53 11.77
CA VAL A 208 10.01 2.94 11.65
C VAL A 208 8.95 3.97 12.01
N LEU A 209 7.92 4.08 11.18
CA LEU A 209 6.67 4.76 11.54
C LEU A 209 5.69 3.75 12.09
N VAL A 210 5.07 4.07 13.21
CA VAL A 210 3.98 3.28 13.81
C VAL A 210 2.66 3.97 13.50
N LEU A 211 1.72 3.27 12.88
CA LEU A 211 0.39 3.79 12.59
C LEU A 211 -0.60 3.20 13.58
N ALA A 212 -1.26 4.06 14.34
CA ALA A 212 -2.36 3.71 15.24
C ALA A 212 -3.67 4.28 14.70
N ASP A 213 -4.78 3.56 14.95
CA ASP A 213 -6.09 4.07 14.62
C ASP A 213 -6.54 5.18 15.60
N GLY A 214 -7.70 5.75 15.35
CA GLY A 214 -8.25 6.81 16.20
C GLY A 214 -8.61 6.39 17.62
N GLU A 215 -8.48 5.13 17.97
CA GLU A 215 -8.67 4.59 19.32
C GLU A 215 -7.33 4.27 20.00
N GLY A 216 -6.21 4.56 19.32
CA GLY A 216 -4.87 4.29 19.83
C GLY A 216 -4.44 2.82 19.70
N VAL A 217 -5.07 2.05 18.82
CA VAL A 217 -4.67 0.67 18.56
C VAL A 217 -3.67 0.62 17.41
N VAL A 218 -2.51 0.02 17.63
CA VAL A 218 -1.48 -0.16 16.60
C VAL A 218 -2.01 -1.01 15.46
N LYS A 219 -1.97 -0.49 14.24
CA LYS A 219 -2.46 -1.20 13.04
C LYS A 219 -1.34 -1.59 12.09
N ARG A 220 -0.26 -0.79 12.02
CA ARG A 220 0.79 -0.98 11.01
C ARG A 220 2.13 -0.42 11.44
N TYR A 221 3.16 -1.01 10.87
CA TYR A 221 4.52 -0.50 10.88
C TYR A 221 4.97 -0.26 9.45
N LEU A 222 5.57 0.91 9.18
CA LEU A 222 6.28 1.20 7.95
C LEU A 222 7.76 1.29 8.29
N SER A 223 8.51 0.27 7.87
CA SER A 223 9.92 0.11 8.19
C SER A 223 10.82 0.67 7.08
N GLY A 224 11.98 1.22 7.49
CA GLY A 224 12.98 1.73 6.57
C GLY A 224 12.71 3.13 6.06
N THR A 225 13.60 3.60 5.18
CA THR A 225 13.64 4.96 4.65
C THR A 225 13.24 5.02 3.17
N ALA A 226 12.50 4.03 2.67
CA ALA A 226 12.12 3.93 1.27
C ALA A 226 10.70 3.35 1.13
N TYR A 227 9.69 4.20 1.23
CA TYR A 227 8.32 3.89 0.82
C TYR A 227 7.76 5.07 0.01
N SER A 228 6.80 4.80 -0.88
CA SER A 228 6.20 5.84 -1.71
C SER A 228 5.11 6.60 -0.94
N GLY A 229 4.80 7.83 -1.38
CA GLY A 229 3.66 8.59 -0.86
C GLY A 229 2.34 7.81 -1.02
N ARG A 230 2.20 7.02 -2.08
CA ARG A 230 1.07 6.11 -2.25
C ARG A 230 0.99 5.05 -1.14
N THR A 231 2.11 4.43 -0.78
CA THR A 231 2.18 3.45 0.31
C THR A 231 1.77 4.09 1.63
N LEU A 232 2.29 5.27 1.94
CA LEU A 232 1.92 6.03 3.13
C LEU A 232 0.42 6.37 3.12
N ARG A 233 -0.11 6.91 2.01
CA ARG A 233 -1.54 7.22 1.85
C ARG A 233 -2.42 6.01 2.12
N LEU A 234 -2.16 4.88 1.47
CA LEU A 234 -2.96 3.67 1.62
C LEU A 234 -2.87 3.11 3.05
N SER A 235 -1.71 3.22 3.68
CA SER A 235 -1.54 2.82 5.09
C SER A 235 -2.38 3.70 6.03
N ILE A 236 -2.46 5.01 5.79
CA ILE A 236 -3.33 5.93 6.53
C ILE A 236 -4.81 5.56 6.33
N VAL A 237 -5.23 5.37 5.08
CA VAL A 237 -6.62 5.00 4.73
C VAL A 237 -7.03 3.69 5.39
N GLU A 238 -6.21 2.66 5.29
CA GLU A 238 -6.47 1.36 5.91
C GLU A 238 -6.53 1.46 7.44
N THR A 239 -5.58 2.18 8.05
CA THR A 239 -5.53 2.40 9.50
C THR A 239 -6.76 3.16 9.99
N SER A 240 -7.30 4.07 9.19
CA SER A 240 -8.56 4.79 9.51
C SER A 240 -9.81 3.91 9.41
N GLN A 241 -9.70 2.67 8.94
CA GLN A 241 -10.84 1.77 8.68
C GLN A 241 -11.84 2.39 7.70
N GLY A 242 -11.35 3.12 6.71
CA GLY A 242 -12.17 3.78 5.68
C GLY A 242 -12.84 5.07 6.12
N LYS A 243 -12.46 5.67 7.25
CA LYS A 243 -12.99 6.96 7.70
C LYS A 243 -12.37 8.14 6.94
N VAL A 244 -11.18 7.95 6.37
CA VAL A 244 -10.50 8.93 5.52
C VAL A 244 -10.18 8.36 4.15
N GLY A 245 -9.85 9.24 3.20
CA GLY A 245 -9.53 8.86 1.82
C GLY A 245 -10.77 8.81 0.91
N SER A 246 -10.50 8.66 -0.39
CA SER A 246 -11.53 8.56 -1.41
C SER A 246 -12.14 7.14 -1.48
N LEU A 247 -13.31 7.02 -2.13
CA LEU A 247 -13.91 5.70 -2.42
C LEU A 247 -12.97 4.79 -3.23
N PHE A 248 -12.11 5.37 -4.08
CA PHE A 248 -11.09 4.62 -4.82
C PHE A 248 -10.00 4.07 -3.90
N ASP A 249 -9.57 4.83 -2.89
CA ASP A 249 -8.60 4.37 -1.91
C ASP A 249 -9.16 3.22 -1.08
N GLN A 250 -10.41 3.34 -0.63
CA GLN A 250 -11.12 2.31 0.13
C GLN A 250 -11.30 1.03 -0.70
N ALA A 251 -11.68 1.17 -1.97
CA ALA A 251 -11.76 0.03 -2.89
C ALA A 251 -10.37 -0.59 -3.12
N PHE A 252 -9.33 0.24 -3.24
CA PHE A 252 -7.97 -0.23 -3.48
C PHE A 252 -7.45 -1.08 -2.30
N VAL A 253 -7.57 -0.61 -1.05
CA VAL A 253 -7.13 -1.39 0.12
C VAL A 253 -7.93 -2.68 0.33
N THR A 254 -9.12 -2.79 -0.27
CA THR A 254 -9.89 -4.05 -0.30
C THR A 254 -9.32 -5.06 -1.31
N CYS A 255 -8.73 -4.56 -2.41
CA CYS A 255 -8.19 -5.39 -3.49
C CYS A 255 -6.70 -5.72 -3.32
N PHE A 256 -5.99 -4.97 -2.47
CA PHE A 256 -4.56 -5.11 -2.23
C PHE A 256 -4.32 -5.38 -0.75
N VAL A 257 -3.37 -6.24 -0.46
CA VAL A 257 -2.97 -6.61 0.90
C VAL A 257 -1.57 -6.07 1.16
N TRP A 258 -1.36 -5.64 2.38
CA TRP A 258 -0.04 -5.24 2.86
C TRP A 258 0.91 -6.45 2.92
N ASP A 259 2.05 -6.30 2.30
CA ASP A 259 3.16 -7.24 2.37
C ASP A 259 4.27 -6.61 3.23
N ALA A 260 4.42 -7.14 4.45
CA ALA A 260 5.38 -6.61 5.41
C ALA A 260 6.84 -6.85 4.99
N GLU A 261 7.12 -7.93 4.25
CA GLU A 261 8.47 -8.22 3.74
C GLU A 261 8.85 -7.26 2.61
N ALA A 262 7.89 -6.96 1.73
CA ALA A 262 8.09 -6.02 0.63
C ALA A 262 7.92 -4.55 1.06
N ASN A 263 7.45 -4.28 2.28
CA ASN A 263 7.06 -2.95 2.79
C ASN A 263 6.17 -2.18 1.80
N ASN A 264 5.20 -2.88 1.20
CA ASN A 264 4.39 -2.39 0.08
C ASN A 264 3.03 -3.10 0.00
N TYR A 265 2.10 -2.55 -0.82
CA TYR A 265 0.82 -3.19 -1.13
C TYR A 265 0.93 -4.10 -2.35
N THR A 266 0.52 -5.35 -2.20
CA THR A 266 0.47 -6.35 -3.28
C THR A 266 -0.98 -6.74 -3.60
N ALA A 267 -1.25 -7.06 -4.87
CA ALA A 267 -2.59 -7.47 -5.29
C ALA A 267 -2.98 -8.81 -4.67
N THR A 268 -4.18 -8.90 -4.12
CA THR A 268 -4.71 -10.15 -3.60
C THR A 268 -4.97 -11.15 -4.73
N ALA A 269 -4.75 -12.44 -4.47
CA ALA A 269 -5.08 -13.51 -5.42
C ALA A 269 -6.57 -13.46 -5.82
N SER A 270 -7.47 -13.14 -4.89
CA SER A 270 -8.90 -12.97 -5.13
C SER A 270 -9.21 -11.85 -6.13
N PHE A 271 -8.51 -10.73 -6.07
CA PHE A 271 -8.67 -9.63 -7.03
C PHE A 271 -8.24 -10.05 -8.44
N ILE A 272 -7.11 -10.75 -8.57
CA ILE A 272 -6.63 -11.27 -9.86
C ILE A 272 -7.63 -12.29 -10.43
N MET A 273 -8.17 -13.18 -9.59
CA MET A 273 -9.19 -14.15 -10.00
C MET A 273 -10.50 -13.47 -10.42
N MET A 274 -10.93 -12.43 -9.72
CA MET A 274 -12.14 -11.67 -10.06
C MET A 274 -12.00 -10.94 -11.40
N LEU A 275 -10.84 -10.32 -11.68
CA LEU A 275 -10.55 -9.72 -12.97
C LEU A 275 -10.54 -10.77 -14.09
N GLY A 276 -9.84 -11.89 -13.89
CA GLY A 276 -9.80 -12.99 -14.85
C GLY A 276 -11.18 -13.57 -15.13
N GLY A 277 -11.98 -13.78 -14.09
CA GLY A 277 -13.37 -14.23 -14.20
C GLY A 277 -14.25 -13.25 -14.96
N GLY A 278 -14.15 -11.95 -14.65
CA GLY A 278 -14.89 -10.89 -15.34
C GLY A 278 -14.58 -10.82 -16.84
N VAL A 279 -13.29 -10.86 -17.20
CA VAL A 279 -12.87 -10.92 -18.61
C VAL A 279 -13.42 -12.16 -19.31
N THR A 280 -13.39 -13.32 -18.66
CA THR A 280 -13.93 -14.56 -19.21
C THR A 280 -15.43 -14.47 -19.45
N ILE A 281 -16.19 -13.92 -18.49
CA ILE A 281 -17.65 -13.73 -18.64
C ILE A 281 -17.97 -12.78 -19.80
N LEU A 282 -17.27 -11.65 -19.91
CA LEU A 282 -17.46 -10.70 -21.02
C LEU A 282 -17.13 -11.33 -22.37
N PHE A 283 -16.07 -12.13 -22.44
CA PHE A 283 -15.66 -12.84 -23.63
C PHE A 283 -16.73 -13.87 -24.06
N VAL A 284 -17.22 -14.69 -23.13
CA VAL A 284 -18.27 -15.68 -23.41
C VAL A 284 -19.58 -14.99 -23.83
N ALA A 285 -19.97 -13.92 -23.13
CA ALA A 285 -21.16 -13.13 -23.50
C ALA A 285 -21.03 -12.54 -24.91
N GLY A 286 -19.86 -12.02 -25.28
CA GLY A 286 -19.56 -11.53 -26.62
C GLY A 286 -19.67 -12.61 -27.70
N LEU A 287 -19.15 -13.81 -27.42
CA LEU A 287 -19.27 -14.95 -28.36
C LEU A 287 -20.74 -15.38 -28.57
N VAL A 288 -21.50 -15.46 -27.47
CA VAL A 288 -22.92 -15.82 -27.52
C VAL A 288 -23.69 -14.76 -28.32
N TRP A 289 -23.46 -13.48 -28.04
CA TRP A 289 -24.07 -12.37 -28.76
C TRP A 289 -23.73 -12.39 -30.25
N ALA A 290 -22.44 -12.60 -30.60
CA ALA A 290 -21.99 -12.71 -31.97
C ALA A 290 -22.65 -13.91 -32.69
N GLY A 291 -22.82 -15.05 -31.99
CA GLY A 291 -23.54 -16.21 -32.49
C GLY A 291 -25.00 -15.91 -32.84
N PHE A 292 -25.71 -15.24 -31.93
CA PHE A 292 -27.10 -14.80 -32.19
C PHE A 292 -27.20 -13.79 -33.34
N ALA A 293 -26.29 -12.82 -33.39
CA ALA A 293 -26.24 -11.84 -34.46
C ALA A 293 -25.97 -12.50 -35.82
N TYR A 294 -25.07 -13.47 -35.89
CA TYR A 294 -24.77 -14.23 -37.09
C TYR A 294 -25.99 -15.08 -37.55
N GLU A 295 -26.66 -15.75 -36.62
CA GLU A 295 -27.84 -16.55 -36.92
C GLU A 295 -29.00 -15.68 -37.44
N LYS A 296 -29.22 -14.51 -36.80
CA LYS A 296 -30.22 -13.53 -37.24
C LYS A 296 -29.95 -13.05 -38.66
N ARG A 297 -28.72 -12.69 -39.01
CA ARG A 297 -28.33 -12.30 -40.38
C ARG A 297 -28.53 -13.43 -41.36
N ARG A 298 -28.22 -14.65 -41.01
CA ARG A 298 -28.40 -15.84 -41.87
C ARG A 298 -29.88 -16.10 -42.15
N ARG A 299 -30.77 -15.98 -41.19
CA ARG A 299 -32.23 -16.13 -41.37
C ARG A 299 -32.80 -15.04 -42.29
N GLN A 300 -32.32 -13.81 -42.19
CA GLN A 300 -32.72 -12.72 -43.09
C GLN A 300 -32.34 -13.02 -44.55
N LEU A 301 -31.10 -13.45 -44.80
CA LEU A 301 -30.65 -13.81 -46.16
C LEU A 301 -31.39 -15.02 -46.76
N GLN A 302 -31.83 -15.97 -45.94
CA GLN A 302 -32.63 -17.11 -46.40
C GLN A 302 -34.09 -16.73 -46.69
N GLY A 303 -34.66 -15.79 -45.94
CA GLY A 303 -36.02 -15.26 -46.18
C GLY A 303 -36.13 -14.49 -47.47
N ASP A 304 -35.10 -13.73 -47.85
CA ASP A 304 -35.08 -12.95 -49.09
C ASP A 304 -34.92 -13.85 -50.35
N THR A 305 -34.20 -14.97 -50.27
CA THR A 305 -34.08 -15.93 -51.38
C THR A 305 -35.38 -16.69 -51.64
N HIS A 306 -36.19 -16.93 -50.60
CA HIS A 306 -37.49 -17.61 -50.78
C HIS A 306 -38.58 -16.68 -51.39
N LYS A 307 -38.47 -15.35 -51.20
CA LYS A 307 -39.37 -14.35 -51.83
C LYS A 307 -39.04 -14.06 -53.29
N ALA A 308 -37.83 -14.40 -53.75
CA ALA A 308 -37.35 -14.12 -55.09
C ALA A 308 -37.65 -15.24 -56.14
N MET A 309 -38.26 -16.38 -55.74
CA MET A 309 -38.65 -17.42 -56.68
C MET A 309 -40.01 -17.07 -57.30
N PRO A 310 -40.07 -16.89 -58.59
CA PRO A 310 -41.37 -16.67 -59.31
C PRO A 310 -42.21 -17.94 -59.17
N ASN A 311 -43.50 -17.74 -58.96
CA ASN A 311 -44.51 -18.81 -58.95
C ASN A 311 -44.51 -19.52 -60.27
N PRO A 312 -44.36 -20.84 -60.37
CA PRO A 312 -44.51 -21.53 -61.62
C PRO A 312 -45.96 -21.44 -62.09
N ALA A 313 -46.14 -20.95 -63.33
CA ALA A 313 -47.44 -20.85 -64.05
C ALA A 313 -47.94 -22.23 -64.44
#